data_0cb9ac9bdaba3fe8a887a9231b876f98
#
_entry.id   0cb9ac9bdaba3fe8a887a9231b876f98
#
_cell.length_a   1.000
_cell.length_b   1.000
_cell.length_c   1.000
_cell.angle_alpha   90.00
_cell.angle_beta   90.00
_cell.angle_gamma   90.00
#
_symmetry.space_group_name_H-M   'P 1'
#
loop_
_entity.id
_entity.type
_entity.pdbx_description
1 polymer ?
#
loop_
_entity_poly.entity_id
_entity_poly.type
_entity_poly.pdbx_seq_one_letter_code
_entity_poly.pdbx_strand_id
1 'polypeptide(L)'
;MDTPEANTEAEGSAPQEVDWVEVYQSSRYAYPAGPAWRVFALDGEEEPDLDLERSVTLITAWNPGSEERDPAWNEQANAQLAAALREAGEDFDPSWGASLPEVAPAWKEHGFAVYGWTREEARDWGRRFGQRAVVYLDPESADLVFCEEGWAVVCGLRRFPDEPREATGSEA
;
A
#
# COMPACT_ATOMS: atom_id res chain seq x y z
N MET A 1 43.87 11.36 5.18
CA MET A 1 43.58 11.23 4.77
C MET A 1 42.96 10.15 4.46
N ASP A 2 42.79 9.51 4.17
CA ASP A 2 42.42 8.43 3.87
C ASP A 2 41.15 8.10 4.25
N THR A 3 40.76 8.30 5.04
CA THR A 3 39.56 8.09 5.40
C THR A 3 38.55 8.29 4.43
N PRO A 4 38.71 9.11 3.63
CA PRO A 4 37.76 9.38 2.65
C PRO A 4 37.29 8.14 2.02
N GLU A 5 38.17 7.36 1.70
CA GLU A 5 37.77 6.23 1.01
C GLU A 5 36.94 5.42 1.86
N ALA A 6 37.22 5.34 2.98
CA ALA A 6 36.48 4.51 3.81
C ALA A 6 35.07 4.90 3.66
N ASN A 7 34.81 6.09 3.66
CA ASN A 7 33.52 6.49 3.54
C ASN A 7 32.96 6.08 2.32
N THR A 8 33.72 6.14 1.37
CA THR A 8 33.17 5.78 0.12
C THR A 8 32.75 4.40 0.18
N GLU A 9 33.40 3.59 0.88
CA GLU A 9 32.93 2.29 0.83
C GLU A 9 31.67 2.22 1.48
N ALA A 10 31.49 2.88 2.45
CA ALA A 10 30.25 2.91 3.08
C ALA A 10 29.28 3.23 2.05
N GLU A 11 29.60 4.10 1.19
CA GLU A 11 28.71 4.40 0.22
C GLU A 11 28.60 3.32 -0.68
N GLY A 12 29.55 2.58 -0.82
CA GLY A 12 29.49 1.46 -1.69
C GLY A 12 28.33 0.65 -1.30
N SER A 13 27.89 0.72 -0.08
CA SER A 13 26.78 -0.08 0.25
C SER A 13 25.52 0.61 -0.12
N ALA A 14 25.61 1.81 -0.55
CA ALA A 14 24.43 2.50 -0.97
C ALA A 14 23.59 1.74 -1.94
N PRO A 15 24.12 0.96 -2.82
CA PRO A 15 23.27 0.23 -3.73
C PRO A 15 22.27 -0.58 -3.00
N GLN A 16 22.49 -0.87 -1.77
CA GLN A 16 21.54 -1.63 -1.08
C GLN A 16 20.45 -0.77 -0.53
N GLU A 17 20.61 0.53 -0.57
CA GLU A 17 19.54 1.36 -0.13
C GLU A 17 18.45 1.36 -1.14
N VAL A 18 17.25 1.04 -0.75
CA VAL A 18 16.12 0.94 -1.62
C VAL A 18 15.34 2.23 -1.56
N ASP A 19 14.97 2.75 -2.71
CA ASP A 19 14.11 3.92 -2.77
C ASP A 19 12.68 3.42 -2.62
N TRP A 20 12.19 3.39 -1.39
CA TRP A 20 10.89 2.82 -1.13
C TRP A 20 9.77 3.65 -1.73
N VAL A 21 9.96 4.96 -1.88
CA VAL A 21 8.95 5.76 -2.54
C VAL A 21 8.77 5.26 -3.97
N GLU A 22 9.89 5.05 -4.67
CA GLU A 22 9.79 4.59 -6.04
C GLU A 22 9.18 3.20 -6.11
N VAL A 23 9.49 2.34 -5.17
CA VAL A 23 8.93 1.00 -5.16
C VAL A 23 7.41 1.08 -5.06
N TYR A 24 6.90 1.89 -4.14
CA TYR A 24 5.45 2.00 -3.99
C TYR A 24 4.82 2.74 -5.16
N GLN A 25 5.52 3.69 -5.76
CA GLN A 25 4.97 4.39 -6.91
C GLN A 25 4.96 3.51 -8.16
N SER A 26 5.75 2.45 -8.17
CA SER A 26 5.81 1.56 -9.32
C SER A 26 4.91 0.35 -9.14
N SER A 27 3.83 0.50 -8.41
CA SER A 27 2.89 -0.57 -8.15
C SER A 27 1.48 -0.10 -8.48
N ARG A 28 0.59 -1.05 -8.67
CA ARG A 28 -0.82 -0.75 -8.86
C ARG A 28 -1.55 -1.09 -7.58
N TYR A 29 -2.62 -0.34 -7.32
CA TYR A 29 -3.44 -0.55 -6.14
C TYR A 29 -4.89 -0.56 -6.55
N ALA A 30 -5.72 -1.27 -5.81
CA ALA A 30 -7.13 -1.36 -6.15
C ALA A 30 -7.99 -1.42 -4.91
N TYR A 31 -9.14 -0.78 -4.98
CA TYR A 31 -10.15 -0.89 -3.94
C TYR A 31 -11.51 -0.97 -4.62
N PRO A 32 -12.54 -1.48 -3.93
CA PRO A 32 -13.83 -1.66 -4.57
C PRO A 32 -14.52 -0.34 -4.84
N ALA A 33 -15.12 -0.25 -6.01
CA ALA A 33 -15.93 0.89 -6.38
C ALA A 33 -17.15 0.32 -7.06
N GLY A 34 -18.19 0.01 -6.29
CA GLY A 34 -19.37 -0.64 -6.81
C GLY A 34 -19.05 -2.04 -7.32
N PRO A 35 -19.44 -2.38 -8.52
CA PRO A 35 -19.19 -3.72 -9.05
C PRO A 35 -17.79 -3.87 -9.63
N ALA A 36 -16.96 -2.89 -9.49
CA ALA A 36 -15.65 -2.90 -10.12
C ALA A 36 -14.56 -2.62 -9.11
N TRP A 37 -13.34 -2.95 -9.50
CA TRP A 37 -12.14 -2.51 -8.79
C TRP A 37 -11.70 -1.19 -9.39
N ARG A 38 -11.47 -0.19 -8.56
CA ARG A 38 -10.85 1.05 -9.03
C ARG A 38 -9.36 0.87 -8.92
N VAL A 39 -8.64 0.95 -10.04
CA VAL A 39 -7.24 0.60 -10.11
C VAL A 39 -6.43 1.83 -10.45
N PHE A 40 -5.33 2.06 -9.73
CA PHE A 40 -4.53 3.24 -9.95
C PHE A 40 -3.09 2.98 -9.55
N ALA A 41 -2.19 3.85 -9.99
CA ALA A 41 -0.81 3.87 -9.55
C ALA A 41 -0.52 5.25 -9.00
N LEU A 42 0.57 5.36 -8.27
CA LEU A 42 0.94 6.61 -7.62
C LEU A 42 2.08 7.32 -8.34
N ASP A 43 2.31 6.96 -9.60
CA ASP A 43 3.40 7.53 -10.37
C ASP A 43 2.92 8.51 -11.43
N GLY A 44 1.68 8.97 -11.34
CA GLY A 44 1.14 9.88 -12.33
C GLY A 44 1.36 11.31 -11.96
N GLU A 45 0.83 12.19 -12.81
CA GLU A 45 0.95 13.60 -12.56
C GLU A 45 -0.39 14.25 -12.35
N GLU A 46 -1.45 13.47 -12.38
CA GLU A 46 -2.78 14.03 -12.24
C GLU A 46 -3.14 14.19 -10.80
N GLU A 47 -3.96 15.17 -10.53
CA GLU A 47 -4.44 15.34 -9.19
C GLU A 47 -5.39 14.22 -8.86
N PRO A 48 -5.46 13.83 -7.61
CA PRO A 48 -6.38 12.77 -7.22
C PRO A 48 -7.81 13.14 -7.58
N ASP A 49 -8.49 12.25 -8.24
CA ASP A 49 -9.87 12.47 -8.62
C ASP A 49 -10.55 11.12 -8.55
N LEU A 50 -10.64 10.57 -7.37
CA LEU A 50 -11.22 9.26 -7.18
C LEU A 50 -12.66 9.32 -6.69
N ASP A 51 -13.18 10.56 -6.57
CA ASP A 51 -14.58 10.76 -6.21
C ASP A 51 -14.88 10.13 -4.86
N LEU A 52 -14.07 10.42 -3.89
CA LEU A 52 -14.21 9.83 -2.57
C LEU A 52 -15.00 10.74 -1.67
N GLU A 53 -15.88 10.15 -0.86
CA GLU A 53 -16.59 10.91 0.14
C GLU A 53 -15.89 10.88 1.46
N ARG A 54 -15.01 9.95 1.68
CA ARG A 54 -14.24 9.84 2.91
C ARG A 54 -12.91 9.20 2.57
N SER A 55 -12.01 9.21 3.51
CA SER A 55 -10.69 8.66 3.24
C SER A 55 -10.74 7.16 3.02
N VAL A 56 -9.76 6.65 2.31
CA VAL A 56 -9.57 5.22 2.10
C VAL A 56 -8.11 4.92 2.36
N THR A 57 -7.84 4.02 3.28
CA THR A 57 -6.48 3.56 3.55
C THR A 57 -6.33 2.15 3.01
N LEU A 58 -5.32 1.92 2.19
CA LEU A 58 -5.02 0.58 1.71
C LEU A 58 -3.92 0.02 2.59
N ILE A 59 -4.24 -1.05 3.31
CA ILE A 59 -3.35 -1.64 4.29
C ILE A 59 -3.34 -3.15 4.12
N THR A 60 -2.20 -3.76 4.37
CA THR A 60 -2.09 -5.21 4.32
C THR A 60 -1.25 -5.65 5.51
N ALA A 61 -1.29 -6.91 5.85
CA ALA A 61 -0.35 -7.50 6.78
C ALA A 61 0.61 -8.42 6.05
N TRP A 62 0.65 -8.34 4.73
CA TRP A 62 1.45 -9.17 3.85
C TRP A 62 2.90 -8.70 3.90
N ASN A 63 3.82 -9.62 3.99
CA ASN A 63 5.27 -9.34 3.94
C ASN A 63 5.69 -8.18 4.83
N PRO A 64 5.50 -8.30 6.15
CA PRO A 64 5.83 -7.18 7.04
C PRO A 64 7.30 -6.80 6.91
N GLY A 65 7.57 -5.51 6.99
CA GLY A 65 8.92 -5.00 6.82
C GLY A 65 9.43 -5.15 5.42
N SER A 66 8.56 -5.46 4.48
CA SER A 66 8.92 -5.70 3.08
C SER A 66 9.79 -6.95 2.93
N GLU A 67 9.69 -7.88 3.87
CA GLU A 67 10.41 -9.14 3.78
C GLU A 67 9.47 -10.21 3.32
N GLU A 68 9.88 -10.95 2.31
CA GLU A 68 9.01 -11.95 1.72
C GLU A 68 8.72 -13.06 2.69
N ARG A 69 7.46 -13.45 2.80
CA ARG A 69 7.04 -14.54 3.66
C ARG A 69 6.26 -15.55 2.84
N ASP A 70 6.08 -16.74 3.40
CA ASP A 70 5.24 -17.74 2.76
C ASP A 70 3.85 -17.21 2.53
N PRO A 71 3.21 -17.58 1.42
CA PRO A 71 1.83 -17.16 1.20
C PRO A 71 0.90 -17.57 2.33
N ALA A 72 1.07 -18.75 2.91
CA ALA A 72 0.20 -19.17 4.00
C ALA A 72 0.39 -18.29 5.22
N TRP A 73 1.63 -17.90 5.49
CA TRP A 73 1.92 -17.00 6.60
C TRP A 73 1.24 -15.65 6.36
N ASN A 74 1.35 -15.15 5.13
CA ASN A 74 0.76 -13.87 4.78
C ASN A 74 -0.75 -13.91 4.88
N GLU A 75 -1.37 -15.00 4.47
CA GLU A 75 -2.81 -15.09 4.57
C GLU A 75 -3.27 -15.12 6.01
N GLN A 76 -2.51 -15.78 6.86
CA GLN A 76 -2.88 -15.81 8.27
C GLN A 76 -2.69 -14.43 8.89
N ALA A 77 -1.64 -13.72 8.52
CA ALA A 77 -1.43 -12.38 9.04
C ALA A 77 -2.56 -11.46 8.61
N ASN A 78 -3.01 -11.57 7.36
CA ASN A 78 -4.13 -10.78 6.89
C ASN A 78 -5.43 -11.17 7.61
N ALA A 79 -5.60 -12.43 7.93
CA ALA A 79 -6.78 -12.84 8.69
C ALA A 79 -6.77 -12.20 10.07
N GLN A 80 -5.60 -12.06 10.67
CA GLN A 80 -5.49 -11.40 11.95
C GLN A 80 -5.79 -9.92 11.84
N LEU A 81 -5.35 -9.28 10.76
CA LEU A 81 -5.65 -7.88 10.52
C LEU A 81 -7.16 -7.71 10.34
N ALA A 82 -7.79 -8.58 9.56
CA ALA A 82 -9.23 -8.50 9.36
C ALA A 82 -9.97 -8.65 10.68
N ALA A 83 -9.53 -9.59 11.53
CA ALA A 83 -10.17 -9.79 12.82
C ALA A 83 -10.03 -8.55 13.69
N ALA A 84 -8.85 -7.93 13.68
CA ALA A 84 -8.62 -6.72 14.47
C ALA A 84 -9.48 -5.58 13.96
N LEU A 85 -9.63 -5.45 12.64
CA LEU A 85 -10.47 -4.40 12.07
C LEU A 85 -11.93 -4.62 12.48
N ARG A 86 -12.40 -5.86 12.45
CA ARG A 86 -13.78 -6.14 12.86
C ARG A 86 -13.97 -5.85 14.33
N GLU A 87 -13.01 -6.25 15.14
CA GLU A 87 -13.14 -6.05 16.55
C GLU A 87 -13.16 -4.57 16.89
N ALA A 88 -12.45 -3.75 16.14
CA ALA A 88 -12.42 -2.32 16.35
C ALA A 88 -13.63 -1.62 15.75
N GLY A 89 -14.49 -2.34 15.05
CA GLY A 89 -15.68 -1.74 14.44
C GLY A 89 -15.38 -0.93 13.20
N GLU A 90 -14.30 -1.23 12.50
CA GLU A 90 -13.93 -0.47 11.34
C GLU A 90 -14.73 -0.90 10.12
N ASP A 91 -14.91 0.03 9.20
CA ASP A 91 -15.63 -0.23 7.96
C ASP A 91 -14.58 -0.51 6.91
N PHE A 92 -14.57 -1.70 6.32
CA PHE A 92 -13.52 -2.06 5.40
C PHE A 92 -13.98 -3.10 4.38
N ASP A 93 -13.24 -3.16 3.29
CA ASP A 93 -13.48 -4.11 2.20
C ASP A 93 -12.15 -4.70 1.77
N PRO A 94 -12.16 -5.76 0.98
CA PRO A 94 -10.90 -6.27 0.43
C PRO A 94 -10.26 -5.28 -0.54
N SER A 95 -8.96 -5.36 -0.65
CA SER A 95 -8.21 -4.59 -1.63
C SER A 95 -7.04 -5.44 -2.11
N TRP A 96 -6.31 -4.94 -3.09
CA TRP A 96 -5.09 -5.62 -3.52
C TRP A 96 -4.09 -4.61 -4.07
N GLY A 97 -2.83 -5.00 -4.03
CA GLY A 97 -1.75 -4.29 -4.68
C GLY A 97 -1.04 -5.25 -5.60
N ALA A 98 -0.46 -4.75 -6.67
CA ALA A 98 0.19 -5.62 -7.64
C ALA A 98 1.27 -4.85 -8.39
N SER A 99 2.12 -5.61 -9.08
CA SER A 99 3.11 -5.00 -9.94
C SER A 99 2.44 -4.27 -11.09
N LEU A 100 3.12 -3.27 -11.64
CA LEU A 100 2.66 -2.65 -12.87
C LEU A 100 2.68 -3.68 -13.98
N PRO A 101 1.86 -3.50 -15.02
CA PRO A 101 1.73 -4.52 -16.05
C PRO A 101 3.05 -4.87 -16.72
N GLU A 102 3.97 -3.92 -16.82
CA GLU A 102 5.22 -4.17 -17.52
C GLU A 102 6.30 -4.75 -16.62
N VAL A 103 6.02 -4.93 -15.34
CA VAL A 103 7.05 -5.40 -14.41
C VAL A 103 7.02 -6.92 -14.35
N ALA A 104 8.19 -7.53 -14.39
CA ALA A 104 8.33 -8.98 -14.28
C ALA A 104 9.39 -9.28 -13.24
N PRO A 105 9.16 -10.28 -12.41
CA PRO A 105 7.97 -11.14 -12.39
C PRO A 105 6.78 -10.41 -11.77
N ALA A 106 5.61 -10.78 -12.18
CA ALA A 106 4.41 -10.16 -11.65
C ALA A 106 4.15 -10.65 -10.24
N TRP A 107 3.56 -9.78 -9.43
CA TRP A 107 3.21 -10.15 -8.07
C TRP A 107 1.89 -9.48 -7.69
N LYS A 108 1.24 -10.02 -6.68
CA LYS A 108 -0.01 -9.48 -6.20
C LYS A 108 -0.11 -9.79 -4.70
N GLU A 109 -0.55 -8.79 -3.94
CA GLU A 109 -0.74 -8.95 -2.50
C GLU A 109 -2.15 -8.55 -2.15
N HIS A 110 -2.77 -9.28 -1.26
CA HIS A 110 -4.11 -8.98 -0.81
C HIS A 110 -4.03 -8.13 0.44
N GLY A 111 -5.02 -7.28 0.62
CA GLY A 111 -5.10 -6.42 1.79
C GLY A 111 -6.51 -5.91 1.94
N PHE A 112 -6.63 -4.74 2.56
CA PHE A 112 -7.94 -4.18 2.88
C PHE A 112 -7.97 -2.70 2.61
N ALA A 113 -9.14 -2.21 2.23
CA ALA A 113 -9.41 -0.79 2.10
C ALA A 113 -10.24 -0.40 3.31
N VAL A 114 -9.73 0.47 4.15
CA VAL A 114 -10.42 0.87 5.38
C VAL A 114 -10.85 2.32 5.21
N TYR A 115 -12.10 2.57 5.55
CA TYR A 115 -12.73 3.85 5.26
C TYR A 115 -12.80 4.74 6.49
N GLY A 116 -12.48 5.99 6.30
CA GLY A 116 -12.72 6.99 7.34
C GLY A 116 -11.61 7.25 8.32
N TRP A 117 -10.45 6.66 8.15
CA TRP A 117 -9.33 6.89 9.05
C TRP A 117 -8.68 8.24 8.80
N THR A 118 -8.05 8.79 9.84
CA THR A 118 -7.12 9.89 9.66
C THR A 118 -5.78 9.32 9.26
N ARG A 119 -4.87 10.19 8.81
CA ARG A 119 -3.52 9.72 8.47
C ARG A 119 -2.84 9.12 9.69
N GLU A 120 -3.08 9.68 10.86
CA GLU A 120 -2.45 9.17 12.05
C GLU A 120 -2.96 7.78 12.38
N GLU A 121 -4.28 7.56 12.24
CA GLU A 121 -4.82 6.24 12.47
C GLU A 121 -4.25 5.25 11.45
N ALA A 122 -4.15 5.65 10.19
CA ALA A 122 -3.60 4.79 9.16
C ALA A 122 -2.16 4.40 9.50
N ARG A 123 -1.39 5.35 9.97
CA ARG A 123 -0.01 5.09 10.35
C ARG A 123 0.07 4.11 11.52
N ASP A 124 -0.76 4.34 12.53
CA ASP A 124 -0.70 3.49 13.72
C ASP A 124 -1.07 2.05 13.40
N TRP A 125 -2.10 1.87 12.60
CA TRP A 125 -2.47 0.51 12.21
C TRP A 125 -1.39 -0.12 11.35
N GLY A 126 -0.78 0.66 10.43
CA GLY A 126 0.31 0.14 9.62
C GLY A 126 1.49 -0.30 10.47
N ARG A 127 1.85 0.50 11.47
CA ARG A 127 2.94 0.13 12.36
C ARG A 127 2.61 -1.14 13.11
N ARG A 128 1.39 -1.25 13.58
CA ARG A 128 0.98 -2.40 14.37
C ARG A 128 1.12 -3.70 13.57
N PHE A 129 0.90 -3.64 12.27
CA PHE A 129 0.97 -4.83 11.44
C PHE A 129 2.24 -4.90 10.60
N GLY A 130 3.26 -4.14 11.00
CA GLY A 130 4.59 -4.29 10.41
C GLY A 130 4.75 -3.72 9.03
N GLN A 131 3.86 -2.84 8.62
CA GLN A 131 3.93 -2.29 7.28
C GLN A 131 4.88 -1.12 7.22
N ARG A 132 5.68 -1.06 6.16
CA ARG A 132 6.60 0.06 5.96
C ARG A 132 5.81 1.32 5.62
N ALA A 133 4.80 1.17 4.79
CA ALA A 133 3.98 2.31 4.41
C ALA A 133 2.57 1.84 4.10
N VAL A 134 1.63 2.77 4.15
CA VAL A 134 0.26 2.51 3.71
C VAL A 134 -0.09 3.60 2.71
N VAL A 135 -1.07 3.31 1.85
CA VAL A 135 -1.56 4.26 0.88
C VAL A 135 -2.78 4.94 1.49
N TYR A 136 -2.75 6.24 1.58
CA TYR A 136 -3.84 7.00 2.19
C TYR A 136 -4.44 7.93 1.15
N LEU A 137 -5.71 7.74 0.87
CA LEU A 137 -6.42 8.53 -0.12
C LEU A 137 -7.50 9.34 0.57
N ASP A 138 -7.63 10.60 0.20
CA ASP A 138 -8.78 11.37 0.65
C ASP A 138 -9.23 12.21 -0.55
N PRO A 139 -10.29 12.98 -0.42
CA PRO A 139 -10.81 13.69 -1.59
C PRO A 139 -9.81 14.64 -2.24
N GLU A 140 -8.76 15.03 -1.53
CA GLU A 140 -7.84 16.01 -2.06
C GLU A 140 -6.44 15.52 -2.32
N SER A 141 -6.09 14.31 -1.86
CA SER A 141 -4.69 13.92 -1.87
C SER A 141 -4.54 12.41 -1.90
N ALA A 142 -3.47 11.95 -2.49
CA ALA A 142 -3.08 10.54 -2.45
C ALA A 142 -1.68 10.52 -1.87
N ASP A 143 -1.53 9.91 -0.71
CA ASP A 143 -0.27 9.96 0.01
C ASP A 143 0.25 8.58 0.30
N LEU A 144 1.59 8.47 0.32
CA LEU A 144 2.23 7.32 0.93
C LEU A 144 2.60 7.74 2.35
N VAL A 145 2.09 7.04 3.34
CA VAL A 145 2.36 7.35 4.73
C VAL A 145 3.34 6.31 5.24
N PHE A 146 4.54 6.74 5.59
CA PHE A 146 5.57 5.84 6.06
C PHE A 146 5.42 5.66 7.57
N CYS A 147 5.19 4.41 7.97
CA CYS A 147 4.66 4.15 9.30
C CYS A 147 5.65 4.38 10.42
N GLU A 148 6.90 3.97 10.23
CA GLU A 148 7.86 4.17 11.31
C GLU A 148 8.34 5.60 11.38
N GLU A 149 8.66 6.18 10.24
CA GLU A 149 9.22 7.52 10.22
C GLU A 149 8.18 8.59 10.47
N GLY A 150 6.95 8.34 10.10
CA GLY A 150 5.89 9.29 10.37
C GLY A 150 5.74 10.39 9.35
N TRP A 151 6.41 10.32 8.21
CA TRP A 151 6.24 11.33 7.18
C TRP A 151 5.44 10.76 6.02
N ALA A 152 4.93 11.64 5.21
CA ALA A 152 4.10 11.25 4.09
C ALA A 152 4.61 11.90 2.83
N VAL A 153 4.42 11.22 1.70
CA VAL A 153 4.78 11.74 0.41
C VAL A 153 3.51 11.92 -0.39
N VAL A 154 3.27 13.12 -0.88
CA VAL A 154 2.09 13.38 -1.71
C VAL A 154 2.42 12.88 -3.10
N CYS A 155 1.53 12.11 -3.69
CA CYS A 155 1.76 11.48 -4.98
C CYS A 155 0.73 11.95 -5.99
N GLY A 156 1.09 11.90 -7.26
CA GLY A 156 0.12 12.08 -8.33
C GLY A 156 -0.48 10.74 -8.69
N LEU A 157 -1.61 10.75 -9.35
CA LEU A 157 -2.31 9.52 -9.70
C LEU A 157 -2.22 9.23 -11.18
N ARG A 158 -2.23 7.95 -11.49
CA ARG A 158 -2.42 7.47 -12.85
C ARG A 158 -3.50 6.42 -12.77
N ARG A 159 -4.64 6.67 -13.40
CA ARG A 159 -5.77 5.75 -13.34
C ARG A 159 -5.64 4.71 -14.43
N PHE A 160 -5.99 3.49 -14.09
CA PHE A 160 -6.14 2.41 -15.05
C PHE A 160 -7.62 2.18 -15.26
N PRO A 161 -8.01 1.49 -16.31
CA PRO A 161 -9.43 1.15 -16.47
C PRO A 161 -9.89 0.31 -15.28
N ASP A 162 -11.13 0.55 -14.86
CA ASP A 162 -11.69 -0.23 -13.78
C ASP A 162 -11.77 -1.70 -14.22
N GLU A 163 -11.61 -2.60 -13.27
CA GLU A 163 -11.67 -4.03 -13.56
C GLU A 163 -12.89 -4.62 -12.89
N PRO A 164 -13.56 -5.57 -13.52
CA PRO A 164 -14.76 -6.16 -12.91
C PRO A 164 -14.38 -6.95 -11.66
N ARG A 165 -15.21 -6.82 -10.64
CA ARG A 165 -15.06 -7.64 -9.46
C ARG A 165 -15.86 -8.90 -9.67
N GLU A 166 -15.34 -10.00 -9.12
CA GLU A 166 -16.03 -11.23 -9.26
C GLU A 166 -17.28 -11.22 -8.44
N ALA A 167 -18.20 -12.06 -8.79
CA ALA A 167 -19.42 -12.15 -8.07
C ALA A 167 -19.11 -12.46 -6.65
N THR A 168 -19.81 -11.79 -5.80
CA THR A 168 -19.51 -11.92 -4.46
C THR A 168 -19.58 -13.27 -3.94
N GLY A 169 -20.46 -14.04 -4.45
CA GLY A 169 -20.56 -15.36 -3.91
C GLY A 169 -19.27 -16.05 -3.89
N SER A 170 -18.46 -15.77 -4.84
CA SER A 170 -17.26 -16.52 -4.94
C SER A 170 -16.30 -16.10 -3.90
N GLU A 171 -16.42 -14.96 -3.36
CA GLU A 171 -15.49 -14.63 -2.44
C GLU A 171 -15.88 -14.94 -1.13
N ALA A 172 -17.01 -15.34 -0.91
CA ALA A 172 -17.49 -15.62 0.40
C ALA A 172 -16.70 -16.68 1.09
#